data_939af0ae3002c894ef9cc4f9800dd893
#
_entry.id   939af0ae3002c894ef9cc4f9800dd893
#
_cell.length_a   1.000
_cell.length_b   1.000
_cell.length_c   1.000
_cell.angle_alpha   90.00
_cell.angle_beta   90.00
_cell.angle_gamma   90.00
#
_symmetry.space_group_name_H-M   'P 1'
#
loop_
_entity.id
_entity.type
_entity.pdbx_description
1 polymer ?
#
loop_
_entity_poly.entity_id
_entity_poly.type
_entity_poly.pdbx_seq_one_letter_code
_entity_poly.pdbx_strand_id
1 'polypeptide(L)'
;HLLLAMLSMNNTLACKTLNKYGVYYDDFRKSVAEFYEDELEGTEFHKNVLMKIDYTNGAVRTIEKSQQFADDTSSFVVTSEHLLLSLLNEQNSTVHRLLTEKFNINTSVIITELFELLKQSQGLFSKLFDGFKKLEASEDSSEKTKTLNSLAKDLTRDALNNKLDPVLARDKEITRMIEILNRRTKNNPVLIGEPGVGKT
;
A
#
# COMPACT_ATOMS: atom_id res chain seq x y z
N HIS A 1 10.21 12.48 -0.97
CA HIS A 1 9.43 12.44 0.27
C HIS A 1 8.71 11.09 0.45
N LEU A 2 7.98 10.57 -0.56
CA LEU A 2 7.25 9.30 -0.45
C LEU A 2 8.18 8.13 -0.11
N LEU A 3 9.33 7.99 -0.78
CA LEU A 3 10.27 6.91 -0.47
C LEU A 3 10.89 7.05 0.92
N LEU A 4 11.21 8.28 1.37
CA LEU A 4 11.67 8.52 2.73
C LEU A 4 10.62 8.12 3.78
N ALA A 5 9.35 8.44 3.52
CA ALA A 5 8.26 8.01 4.40
C ALA A 5 8.17 6.48 4.48
N MET A 6 8.30 5.78 3.35
CA MET A 6 8.31 4.31 3.34
C MET A 6 9.51 3.74 4.11
N LEU A 7 10.70 4.29 3.92
CA LEU A 7 11.91 3.85 4.64
C LEU A 7 11.83 4.11 6.15
N SER A 8 11.08 5.13 6.58
CA SER A 8 10.82 5.38 8.02
C SER A 8 9.88 4.35 8.66
N MET A 9 9.12 3.61 7.84
CA MET A 9 8.16 2.60 8.29
C MET A 9 8.81 1.21 8.36
N ASN A 10 9.63 0.95 9.37
CA ASN A 10 10.51 -0.22 9.49
C ASN A 10 9.82 -1.60 9.36
N ASN A 11 8.51 -1.68 9.52
CA ASN A 11 7.77 -2.96 9.50
C ASN A 11 7.11 -3.29 8.16
N THR A 12 7.18 -2.41 7.16
CA THR A 12 6.58 -2.66 5.84
C THR A 12 7.47 -3.58 5.01
N LEU A 13 6.84 -4.37 4.14
CA LEU A 13 7.57 -5.21 3.19
C LEU A 13 8.39 -4.34 2.23
N ALA A 14 7.84 -3.20 1.81
CA ALA A 14 8.53 -2.23 0.97
C ALA A 14 9.87 -1.76 1.60
N CYS A 15 9.86 -1.38 2.90
CA CYS A 15 11.07 -1.01 3.61
C CYS A 15 12.07 -2.17 3.70
N LYS A 16 11.60 -3.37 4.04
CA LYS A 16 12.45 -4.57 4.11
C LYS A 16 13.09 -4.90 2.78
N THR A 17 12.34 -4.79 1.69
CA THR A 17 12.87 -5.00 0.34
C THR A 17 13.94 -3.97 0.00
N LEU A 18 13.71 -2.69 0.24
CA LEU A 18 14.70 -1.64 0.01
C LEU A 18 15.97 -1.85 0.86
N ASN A 19 15.83 -2.18 2.14
CA ASN A 19 16.96 -2.45 3.02
C ASN A 19 17.79 -3.66 2.56
N LYS A 20 17.16 -4.69 1.99
CA LYS A 20 17.85 -5.86 1.41
C LYS A 20 18.80 -5.44 0.28
N TYR A 21 18.46 -4.39 -0.46
CA TYR A 21 19.29 -3.80 -1.51
C TYR A 21 20.20 -2.68 -1.00
N GLY A 22 20.34 -2.52 0.31
CA GLY A 22 21.25 -1.55 0.92
C GLY A 22 20.71 -0.11 0.95
N VAL A 23 19.42 0.10 0.70
CA VAL A 23 18.80 1.43 0.78
C VAL A 23 18.24 1.63 2.18
N TYR A 24 18.98 2.31 3.02
CA TYR A 24 18.57 2.66 4.39
C TYR A 24 18.11 4.11 4.48
N TYR A 25 17.26 4.40 5.46
CA TYR A 25 16.65 5.71 5.64
C TYR A 25 17.68 6.84 5.73
N ASP A 26 18.72 6.70 6.58
CA ASP A 26 19.69 7.76 6.82
C ASP A 26 20.58 8.03 5.60
N ASP A 27 20.99 6.98 4.88
CA ASP A 27 21.82 7.10 3.69
C ASP A 27 21.02 7.72 2.53
N PHE A 28 19.77 7.29 2.36
CA PHE A 28 18.91 7.84 1.33
C PHE A 28 18.55 9.31 1.64
N ARG A 29 18.31 9.65 2.91
CA ARG A 29 18.06 11.02 3.35
C ARG A 29 19.25 11.95 3.05
N LYS A 30 20.47 11.50 3.30
CA LYS A 30 21.70 12.25 2.96
C LYS A 30 21.81 12.47 1.45
N SER A 31 21.63 11.41 0.66
CA SER A 31 21.69 11.51 -0.80
C SER A 31 20.62 12.44 -1.39
N VAL A 32 19.42 12.50 -0.79
CA VAL A 32 18.38 13.44 -1.17
C VAL A 32 18.81 14.87 -0.82
N ALA A 33 19.39 15.12 0.36
CA ALA A 33 19.86 16.44 0.76
C ALA A 33 20.96 16.94 -0.19
N GLU A 34 21.98 16.12 -0.45
CA GLU A 34 23.05 16.44 -1.41
C GLU A 34 22.49 16.77 -2.80
N PHE A 35 21.55 15.96 -3.30
CA PHE A 35 20.95 16.17 -4.62
C PHE A 35 20.26 17.53 -4.74
N TYR A 36 19.57 17.97 -3.69
CA TYR A 36 18.88 19.28 -3.69
C TYR A 36 19.81 20.43 -3.33
N GLU A 37 20.90 20.22 -2.59
CA GLU A 37 21.94 21.23 -2.38
C GLU A 37 22.61 21.58 -3.70
N ASP A 38 22.94 20.62 -4.53
CA ASP A 38 23.51 20.82 -5.86
C ASP A 38 22.53 21.56 -6.82
N GLU A 39 21.22 21.32 -6.69
CA GLU A 39 20.19 22.01 -7.51
C GLU A 39 19.84 23.42 -6.99
N LEU A 40 20.11 23.70 -5.71
CA LEU A 40 19.69 24.93 -5.01
C LEU A 40 20.82 25.96 -4.83
N GLU A 41 21.99 25.73 -5.38
CA GLU A 41 23.04 26.78 -5.40
C GLU A 41 22.50 28.06 -6.05
N GLY A 42 22.01 28.97 -5.22
CA GLY A 42 21.51 30.27 -5.63
C GLY A 42 20.10 30.65 -5.19
N THR A 43 19.36 29.79 -4.48
CA THR A 43 18.03 30.11 -3.96
C THR A 43 18.03 30.30 -2.44
N GLU A 44 17.70 31.53 -1.99
CA GLU A 44 17.48 31.81 -0.55
C GLU A 44 16.22 31.08 -0.05
N PHE A 45 16.41 30.11 0.83
CA PHE A 45 15.31 29.46 1.55
C PHE A 45 14.79 30.42 2.66
N HIS A 46 13.58 30.91 2.50
CA HIS A 46 12.84 31.56 3.59
C HIS A 46 12.33 30.51 4.59
N LYS A 47 13.00 30.42 5.74
CA LYS A 47 12.76 29.43 6.82
C LYS A 47 11.39 29.50 7.52
N ASN A 48 10.50 30.42 7.18
CA ASN A 48 9.36 30.78 8.03
C ASN A 48 7.99 30.77 7.36
N VAL A 49 7.76 29.93 6.34
CA VAL A 49 6.39 29.81 5.79
C VAL A 49 5.89 28.39 6.02
N LEU A 50 4.92 28.25 6.92
CA LEU A 50 4.03 27.09 6.99
C LEU A 50 3.18 27.06 5.71
N MET A 51 3.80 26.72 4.59
CA MET A 51 3.08 26.52 3.34
C MET A 51 2.40 25.16 3.39
N LYS A 52 1.13 25.12 3.04
CA LYS A 52 0.46 23.90 2.65
C LYS A 52 1.20 23.39 1.42
N ILE A 53 1.98 22.33 1.59
CA ILE A 53 2.73 21.74 0.49
C ILE A 53 1.75 20.84 -0.27
N ASP A 54 1.38 21.25 -1.47
CA ASP A 54 0.59 20.45 -2.37
C ASP A 54 1.44 19.32 -2.97
N TYR A 55 0.80 18.21 -3.33
CA TYR A 55 1.48 17.13 -4.01
C TYR A 55 1.97 17.56 -5.39
N THR A 56 3.20 17.20 -5.72
CA THR A 56 3.69 17.39 -7.10
C THR A 56 2.92 16.48 -8.07
N ASN A 57 2.85 16.88 -9.35
CA ASN A 57 2.20 16.06 -10.38
C ASN A 57 2.79 14.64 -10.46
N GLY A 58 4.09 14.49 -10.16
CA GLY A 58 4.74 13.17 -10.07
C GLY A 58 4.21 12.35 -8.90
N ALA A 59 4.01 12.95 -7.73
CA ALA A 59 3.46 12.27 -6.56
C ALA A 59 2.00 11.84 -6.79
N VAL A 60 1.19 12.71 -7.40
CA VAL A 60 -0.20 12.37 -7.75
C VAL A 60 -0.25 11.17 -8.70
N ARG A 61 0.52 11.22 -9.80
CA ARG A 61 0.62 10.08 -10.74
C ARG A 61 1.10 8.79 -10.08
N THR A 62 2.04 8.89 -9.15
CA THR A 62 2.52 7.73 -8.40
C THR A 62 1.41 7.09 -7.57
N ILE A 63 0.59 7.90 -6.89
CA ILE A 63 -0.54 7.41 -6.10
C ILE A 63 -1.60 6.78 -7.01
N GLU A 64 -1.96 7.43 -8.12
CA GLU A 64 -2.92 6.88 -9.09
C GLU A 64 -2.46 5.55 -9.71
N LYS A 65 -1.19 5.47 -10.12
CA LYS A 65 -0.60 4.23 -10.65
C LYS A 65 -0.53 3.11 -9.61
N SER A 66 -0.38 3.44 -8.32
CA SER A 66 -0.38 2.42 -7.27
C SER A 66 -1.72 1.67 -7.17
N GLN A 67 -2.83 2.36 -7.48
CA GLN A 67 -4.13 1.71 -7.62
C GLN A 67 -4.15 0.74 -8.79
N GLN A 68 -3.62 1.12 -9.95
CA GLN A 68 -3.54 0.23 -11.11
C GLN A 68 -2.72 -1.03 -10.80
N PHE A 69 -1.58 -0.89 -10.10
CA PHE A 69 -0.78 -2.03 -9.66
C PHE A 69 -1.54 -2.93 -8.65
N ALA A 70 -2.38 -2.36 -7.79
CA ALA A 70 -3.24 -3.16 -6.92
C ALA A 70 -4.27 -3.95 -7.73
N ASP A 71 -4.89 -3.33 -8.74
CA ASP A 71 -5.84 -3.99 -9.63
C ASP A 71 -5.15 -5.10 -10.46
N ASP A 72 -3.99 -4.82 -11.04
CA ASP A 72 -3.18 -5.79 -11.83
C ASP A 72 -2.74 -7.00 -10.99
N THR A 73 -2.49 -6.78 -9.72
CA THR A 73 -2.18 -7.84 -8.77
C THR A 73 -3.43 -8.42 -8.10
N SER A 74 -4.66 -8.05 -8.51
CA SER A 74 -5.93 -8.47 -7.90
C SER A 74 -5.97 -8.25 -6.38
N SER A 75 -5.32 -7.21 -5.90
CA SER A 75 -5.25 -6.86 -4.49
C SER A 75 -6.44 -5.99 -4.11
N PHE A 76 -7.15 -6.35 -3.03
CA PHE A 76 -8.28 -5.56 -2.52
C PHE A 76 -7.85 -4.28 -1.80
N VAL A 77 -6.56 -4.13 -1.54
CA VAL A 77 -5.99 -3.02 -0.75
C VAL A 77 -4.73 -2.52 -1.44
N VAL A 78 -4.59 -1.21 -1.57
CA VAL A 78 -3.35 -0.59 -2.02
C VAL A 78 -2.37 -0.57 -0.85
N THR A 79 -1.33 -1.38 -0.95
CA THR A 79 -0.29 -1.51 0.09
C THR A 79 0.94 -0.64 -0.23
N SER A 80 1.88 -0.56 0.71
CA SER A 80 3.16 0.13 0.51
C SER A 80 3.97 -0.42 -0.67
N GLU A 81 3.80 -1.71 -0.97
CA GLU A 81 4.46 -2.39 -2.08
C GLU A 81 3.95 -1.90 -3.44
N HIS A 82 2.64 -1.70 -3.59
CA HIS A 82 2.04 -1.13 -4.81
C HIS A 82 2.51 0.30 -5.04
N LEU A 83 2.61 1.08 -3.96
CA LEU A 83 3.13 2.44 -4.03
C LEU A 83 4.63 2.45 -4.38
N LEU A 84 5.42 1.51 -3.83
CA LEU A 84 6.84 1.35 -4.18
C LEU A 84 7.00 0.93 -5.64
N LEU A 85 6.21 -0.02 -6.15
CA LEU A 85 6.19 -0.41 -7.56
C LEU A 85 5.95 0.80 -8.47
N SER A 86 4.96 1.61 -8.11
CA SER A 86 4.64 2.83 -8.86
C SER A 86 5.80 3.83 -8.88
N LEU A 87 6.45 4.05 -7.72
CA LEU A 87 7.63 4.92 -7.62
C LEU A 87 8.81 4.43 -8.47
N LEU A 88 9.11 3.13 -8.43
CA LEU A 88 10.22 2.53 -9.16
C LEU A 88 9.97 2.49 -10.67
N ASN A 89 8.71 2.40 -11.09
CA ASN A 89 8.33 2.38 -12.50
C ASN A 89 8.44 3.76 -13.19
N GLU A 90 8.56 4.86 -12.41
CA GLU A 90 8.70 6.21 -12.95
C GLU A 90 10.18 6.52 -13.23
N GLN A 91 10.66 6.16 -14.43
CA GLN A 91 12.08 6.26 -14.83
C GLN A 91 12.64 7.70 -14.76
N ASN A 92 11.80 8.70 -14.97
CA ASN A 92 12.23 10.11 -14.94
C ASN A 92 12.15 10.74 -13.54
N SER A 93 11.92 9.94 -12.50
CA SER A 93 11.82 10.44 -11.13
C SER A 93 13.20 10.63 -10.49
N THR A 94 13.30 11.63 -9.58
CA THR A 94 14.49 11.79 -8.72
C THR A 94 14.82 10.51 -7.94
N VAL A 95 13.79 9.76 -7.53
CA VAL A 95 13.95 8.48 -6.84
C VAL A 95 14.69 7.48 -7.72
N HIS A 96 14.26 7.33 -8.98
CA HIS A 96 14.91 6.41 -9.92
C HIS A 96 16.37 6.78 -10.17
N ARG A 97 16.65 8.08 -10.39
CA ARG A 97 18.02 8.59 -10.57
C ARG A 97 18.90 8.31 -9.33
N LEU A 98 18.43 8.64 -8.13
CA LEU A 98 19.19 8.40 -6.91
C LEU A 98 19.47 6.91 -6.70
N LEU A 99 18.51 6.04 -6.90
CA LEU A 99 18.70 4.59 -6.75
C LEU A 99 19.69 4.02 -7.76
N THR A 100 19.66 4.49 -8.99
CA THR A 100 20.56 4.00 -10.05
C THR A 100 21.96 4.62 -9.95
N GLU A 101 22.07 5.95 -9.76
CA GLU A 101 23.34 6.67 -9.83
C GLU A 101 24.10 6.64 -8.51
N LYS A 102 23.43 6.81 -7.34
CA LYS A 102 24.09 6.84 -6.02
C LYS A 102 24.17 5.47 -5.36
N PHE A 103 23.13 4.66 -5.47
CA PHE A 103 23.07 3.33 -4.85
C PHE A 103 23.45 2.19 -5.81
N ASN A 104 23.68 2.48 -7.09
CA ASN A 104 24.01 1.51 -8.13
C ASN A 104 23.04 0.31 -8.19
N ILE A 105 21.74 0.60 -8.02
CA ILE A 105 20.69 -0.41 -7.96
C ILE A 105 19.95 -0.48 -9.30
N ASN A 106 19.79 -1.71 -9.79
CA ASN A 106 18.89 -1.97 -10.90
C ASN A 106 17.45 -2.08 -10.38
N THR A 107 16.66 -1.03 -10.59
CA THR A 107 15.27 -0.95 -10.14
C THR A 107 14.38 -2.06 -10.72
N SER A 108 14.68 -2.58 -11.91
CA SER A 108 13.93 -3.67 -12.52
C SER A 108 13.98 -4.96 -11.70
N VAL A 109 15.09 -5.22 -11.01
CA VAL A 109 15.24 -6.39 -10.13
C VAL A 109 14.29 -6.28 -8.94
N ILE A 110 14.24 -5.09 -8.31
CA ILE A 110 13.33 -4.84 -7.19
C ILE A 110 11.87 -4.95 -7.63
N ILE A 111 11.54 -4.41 -8.80
CA ILE A 111 10.19 -4.50 -9.37
C ILE A 111 9.77 -5.96 -9.54
N THR A 112 10.63 -6.80 -10.13
CA THR A 112 10.34 -8.23 -10.34
C THR A 112 10.15 -8.94 -9.00
N GLU A 113 11.03 -8.72 -8.03
CA GLU A 113 10.91 -9.32 -6.70
C GLU A 113 9.60 -8.92 -6.00
N LEU A 114 9.24 -7.63 -6.04
CA LEU A 114 8.00 -7.14 -5.46
C LEU A 114 6.76 -7.78 -6.12
N PHE A 115 6.76 -7.91 -7.44
CA PHE A 115 5.66 -8.60 -8.14
C PHE A 115 5.54 -10.06 -7.72
N GLU A 116 6.65 -10.78 -7.57
CA GLU A 116 6.64 -12.17 -7.11
C GLU A 116 6.12 -12.28 -5.67
N LEU A 117 6.57 -11.39 -4.78
CA LEU A 117 6.11 -11.35 -3.39
C LEU A 117 4.60 -11.05 -3.29
N LEU A 118 4.13 -10.09 -4.09
CA LEU A 118 2.70 -9.77 -4.15
C LEU A 118 1.87 -10.93 -4.69
N LYS A 119 2.31 -11.61 -5.73
CA LYS A 119 1.63 -12.82 -6.25
C LYS A 119 1.61 -13.97 -5.24
N GLN A 120 2.69 -14.18 -4.48
CA GLN A 120 2.73 -15.21 -3.44
C GLN A 120 1.77 -14.91 -2.29
N SER A 121 1.70 -13.66 -1.85
CA SER A 121 0.75 -13.26 -0.80
C SER A 121 -0.71 -13.45 -1.23
N GLN A 122 -1.01 -13.24 -2.51
CA GLN A 122 -2.33 -13.48 -3.09
C GLN A 122 -2.69 -14.95 -3.20
N GLY A 123 -1.74 -15.81 -3.47
CA GLY A 123 -1.99 -17.27 -3.50
C GLY A 123 -2.49 -17.80 -2.16
N LEU A 124 -2.13 -17.18 -1.05
CA LEU A 124 -2.67 -17.47 0.28
C LEU A 124 -4.06 -16.84 0.46
N PHE A 125 -4.26 -15.60 0.03
CA PHE A 125 -5.55 -14.92 0.11
C PHE A 125 -6.59 -15.56 -0.83
N SER A 126 -6.22 -15.88 -2.07
CA SER A 126 -7.06 -16.58 -3.03
C SER A 126 -7.51 -17.95 -2.50
N LYS A 127 -6.60 -18.74 -1.91
CA LYS A 127 -6.95 -20.02 -1.30
C LYS A 127 -7.91 -19.88 -0.12
N LEU A 128 -7.76 -18.84 0.68
CA LEU A 128 -8.71 -18.51 1.74
C LEU A 128 -10.06 -18.11 1.14
N PHE A 129 -10.08 -17.27 0.11
CA PHE A 129 -11.30 -16.83 -0.58
C PHE A 129 -11.97 -17.94 -1.38
N ASP A 130 -11.22 -18.82 -2.04
CA ASP A 130 -11.76 -20.02 -2.69
C ASP A 130 -12.36 -20.99 -1.66
N GLY A 131 -11.82 -21.04 -0.46
CA GLY A 131 -12.42 -21.74 0.68
C GLY A 131 -13.77 -21.11 1.06
N PHE A 132 -13.88 -19.80 1.12
CA PHE A 132 -15.15 -19.09 1.37
C PHE A 132 -16.15 -19.26 0.23
N LYS A 133 -15.71 -19.14 -1.03
CA LYS A 133 -16.56 -19.41 -2.20
C LYS A 133 -17.12 -20.84 -2.23
N LYS A 134 -16.34 -21.82 -1.80
CA LYS A 134 -16.76 -23.21 -1.70
C LYS A 134 -17.78 -23.43 -0.57
N LEU A 135 -17.68 -22.66 0.51
CA LEU A 135 -18.67 -22.67 1.59
C LEU A 135 -19.99 -22.01 1.14
N GLU A 136 -19.94 -20.94 0.33
CA GLU A 136 -21.14 -20.33 -0.25
C GLU A 136 -21.80 -21.19 -1.35
N ALA A 137 -21.01 -21.91 -2.14
CA ALA A 137 -21.51 -22.79 -3.20
C ALA A 137 -22.16 -24.08 -2.66
N SER A 138 -21.93 -24.43 -1.39
CA SER A 138 -22.53 -25.60 -0.75
C SER A 138 -23.83 -25.31 0.02
N GLU A 139 -24.21 -24.03 0.14
CA GLU A 139 -25.48 -23.63 0.72
C GLU A 139 -26.32 -22.90 -0.33
N ASP A 140 -27.43 -23.55 -0.70
CA ASP A 140 -28.54 -22.95 -1.44
C ASP A 140 -29.25 -21.95 -0.53
N SER A 141 -28.52 -20.86 -0.21
CA SER A 141 -28.88 -19.88 0.81
C SER A 141 -29.80 -18.77 0.30
N SER A 142 -30.18 -18.83 -0.99
CA SER A 142 -31.02 -17.78 -1.62
C SER A 142 -32.42 -17.69 -1.00
N GLU A 143 -32.94 -18.75 -0.40
CA GLU A 143 -34.25 -18.72 0.27
C GLU A 143 -34.19 -18.29 1.75
N LYS A 144 -33.12 -18.61 2.47
CA LYS A 144 -33.02 -18.36 3.92
C LYS A 144 -32.70 -16.92 4.30
N THR A 145 -32.16 -16.12 3.39
CA THR A 145 -31.67 -14.74 3.69
C THR A 145 -32.42 -13.63 2.96
N LYS A 146 -33.58 -13.92 2.37
CA LYS A 146 -34.40 -12.92 1.62
C LYS A 146 -34.68 -11.65 2.45
N THR A 147 -35.06 -11.81 3.72
CA THR A 147 -35.34 -10.70 4.62
C THR A 147 -34.07 -9.92 4.99
N LEU A 148 -32.95 -10.62 5.23
CA LEU A 148 -31.68 -10.00 5.53
C LEU A 148 -31.16 -9.20 4.32
N ASN A 149 -31.23 -9.76 3.12
CA ASN A 149 -30.79 -9.12 1.88
C ASN A 149 -31.61 -7.88 1.50
N SER A 150 -32.86 -7.78 2.00
CA SER A 150 -33.70 -6.60 1.80
C SER A 150 -33.44 -5.47 2.80
N LEU A 151 -32.86 -5.79 3.97
CA LEU A 151 -32.67 -4.86 5.08
C LEU A 151 -31.19 -4.50 5.32
N ALA A 152 -30.25 -5.32 4.82
CA ALA A 152 -28.83 -5.15 5.03
C ALA A 152 -28.04 -5.19 3.72
N LYS A 153 -26.91 -4.50 3.70
CA LYS A 153 -25.97 -4.51 2.58
C LYS A 153 -24.91 -5.59 2.81
N ASP A 154 -24.73 -6.49 1.85
CA ASP A 154 -23.70 -7.53 1.88
C ASP A 154 -22.34 -6.93 1.46
N LEU A 155 -21.55 -6.51 2.45
CA LEU A 155 -20.22 -5.93 2.21
C LEU A 155 -19.22 -6.94 1.66
N THR A 156 -19.35 -8.22 2.00
CA THR A 156 -18.49 -9.28 1.46
C THR A 156 -18.71 -9.43 -0.04
N ARG A 157 -19.96 -9.43 -0.48
CA ARG A 157 -20.33 -9.48 -1.90
C ARG A 157 -19.89 -8.22 -2.66
N ASP A 158 -20.00 -7.06 -2.03
CA ASP A 158 -19.53 -5.81 -2.63
C ASP A 158 -18.01 -5.78 -2.77
N ALA A 159 -17.26 -6.32 -1.79
CA ALA A 159 -15.81 -6.48 -1.87
C ALA A 159 -15.41 -7.41 -3.03
N LEU A 160 -16.08 -8.57 -3.18
CA LEU A 160 -15.84 -9.50 -4.27
C LEU A 160 -16.10 -8.90 -5.66
N ASN A 161 -17.03 -7.95 -5.73
CA ASN A 161 -17.39 -7.25 -6.97
C ASN A 161 -16.61 -5.95 -7.17
N ASN A 162 -15.57 -5.68 -6.38
CA ASN A 162 -14.76 -4.45 -6.42
C ASN A 162 -15.61 -3.16 -6.30
N LYS A 163 -16.69 -3.19 -5.50
CA LYS A 163 -17.57 -2.05 -5.29
C LYS A 163 -17.23 -1.24 -4.04
N LEU A 164 -16.22 -1.66 -3.28
CA LEU A 164 -15.76 -0.94 -2.09
C LEU A 164 -14.58 -0.05 -2.46
N ASP A 165 -14.49 1.08 -1.77
CA ASP A 165 -13.37 2.00 -1.93
C ASP A 165 -12.07 1.36 -1.43
N PRO A 166 -10.94 1.60 -2.11
CA PRO A 166 -9.65 1.05 -1.70
C PRO A 166 -9.19 1.65 -0.36
N VAL A 167 -8.64 0.81 0.50
CA VAL A 167 -8.07 1.23 1.78
C VAL A 167 -6.58 1.51 1.61
N LEU A 168 -6.14 2.71 1.98
CA LEU A 168 -4.77 3.16 1.85
C LEU A 168 -4.09 3.29 3.22
N ALA A 169 -2.84 2.84 3.32
CA ALA A 169 -1.96 3.02 4.47
C ALA A 169 -2.54 2.51 5.82
N ARG A 170 -3.27 1.38 5.81
CA ARG A 170 -3.87 0.73 6.98
C ARG A 170 -3.48 -0.73 7.15
N ASP A 171 -2.32 -1.13 6.62
CA ASP A 171 -1.88 -2.53 6.60
C ASP A 171 -1.80 -3.16 8.00
N LYS A 172 -1.33 -2.38 8.99
CA LYS A 172 -1.20 -2.85 10.37
C LYS A 172 -2.55 -3.11 11.03
N GLU A 173 -3.47 -2.18 10.86
CA GLU A 173 -4.82 -2.27 11.41
C GLU A 173 -5.58 -3.43 10.77
N ILE A 174 -5.48 -3.59 9.45
CA ILE A 174 -6.09 -4.69 8.69
C ILE A 174 -5.51 -6.03 9.14
N THR A 175 -4.19 -6.17 9.21
CA THR A 175 -3.53 -7.39 9.68
C THR A 175 -4.01 -7.73 11.10
N ARG A 176 -4.07 -6.74 11.98
CA ARG A 176 -4.53 -6.94 13.35
C ARG A 176 -6.00 -7.35 13.45
N MET A 177 -6.85 -6.77 12.61
CA MET A 177 -8.25 -7.18 12.50
C MET A 177 -8.38 -8.65 12.06
N ILE A 178 -7.65 -9.05 11.03
CA ILE A 178 -7.63 -10.43 10.52
C ILE A 178 -7.16 -11.40 11.60
N GLU A 179 -6.10 -11.08 12.33
CA GLU A 179 -5.62 -11.87 13.46
C GLU A 179 -6.70 -12.06 14.55
N ILE A 180 -7.45 -11.00 14.87
CA ILE A 180 -8.52 -11.07 15.88
C ILE A 180 -9.69 -11.89 15.36
N LEU A 181 -10.12 -11.68 14.12
CA LEU A 181 -11.22 -12.42 13.50
C LEU A 181 -10.93 -13.93 13.39
N ASN A 182 -9.67 -14.31 13.20
CA ASN A 182 -9.25 -15.71 13.13
C ASN A 182 -9.13 -16.42 14.49
N ARG A 183 -9.39 -15.75 15.62
CA ARG A 183 -9.38 -16.40 16.93
C ARG A 183 -10.61 -17.29 17.11
N ARG A 184 -10.45 -18.40 17.83
CA ARG A 184 -11.57 -19.29 18.19
C ARG A 184 -12.58 -18.61 19.13
N THR A 185 -12.10 -17.72 19.98
CA THR A 185 -12.91 -16.99 20.97
C THR A 185 -12.41 -15.53 21.00
N LYS A 186 -13.26 -14.59 21.43
CA LYS A 186 -12.95 -13.15 21.50
C LYS A 186 -12.52 -12.59 20.13
N ASN A 187 -13.24 -12.98 19.09
CA ASN A 187 -12.98 -12.65 17.69
C ASN A 187 -13.70 -11.37 17.22
N ASN A 188 -14.13 -10.50 18.13
CA ASN A 188 -14.79 -9.24 17.80
C ASN A 188 -13.79 -8.09 17.87
N PRO A 189 -13.25 -7.59 16.74
CA PRO A 189 -12.37 -6.43 16.72
C PRO A 189 -13.17 -5.14 16.96
N VAL A 190 -12.57 -4.20 17.67
CA VAL A 190 -13.12 -2.86 17.90
C VAL A 190 -12.13 -1.84 17.34
N LEU A 191 -12.58 -0.98 16.44
CA LEU A 191 -11.80 0.13 15.89
C LEU A 191 -12.07 1.40 16.67
N ILE A 192 -11.04 1.96 17.29
CA ILE A 192 -11.10 3.19 18.06
C ILE A 192 -10.28 4.26 17.35
N GLY A 193 -10.81 5.47 17.27
CA GLY A 193 -10.11 6.60 16.65
C GLY A 193 -11.03 7.83 16.57
N GLU A 194 -10.45 8.96 16.21
CA GLU A 194 -11.18 10.23 16.03
C GLU A 194 -12.14 10.18 14.83
N PRO A 195 -13.15 11.04 14.76
CA PRO A 195 -14.02 11.17 13.59
C PRO A 195 -13.21 11.46 12.31
N GLY A 196 -13.61 10.86 11.20
CA GLY A 196 -12.97 11.10 9.90
C GLY A 196 -11.65 10.37 9.64
N VAL A 197 -11.13 9.53 10.54
CA VAL A 197 -9.88 8.78 10.33
C VAL A 197 -10.05 7.49 9.51
N GLY A 198 -11.22 7.26 8.91
CA GLY A 198 -11.46 6.11 8.04
C GLY A 198 -11.71 4.80 8.79
N LYS A 199 -12.52 4.84 9.87
CA LYS A 199 -12.92 3.61 10.59
C LYS A 199 -13.97 2.79 9.84
N THR A 200 -14.78 3.44 9.05
CA THR A 200 -15.86 2.88 8.22
C THR A 200 -15.34 2.69 6.83
#